data_eb67e44eb00288797ed9bbd3ad473501
#
_entry.id   eb67e44eb00288797ed9bbd3ad473501
#
_cell.length_a   1.000
_cell.length_b   1.000
_cell.length_c   1.000
_cell.angle_alpha   90.00
_cell.angle_beta   90.00
_cell.angle_gamma   90.00
#
_symmetry.space_group_name_H-M   'P 1'
#
loop_
_entity.id
_entity.type
_entity.pdbx_description
1 polymer ?
#
loop_
_entity_poly.entity_id
_entity_poly.type
_entity_poly.pdbx_seq_one_letter_code
_entity_poly.pdbx_strand_id
1 'polypeptide(L)'
;ILVSVQSGFTEKIPAGAVPEELYKMTLEKIMRDLIGEYKPVYVFMNRYQDAVGMIGGYKGETENLQEIISEKINKTVDGKCCVLIQTCKRDEIPDVHEKLRTRARKILECRPIVMEARKYIYAHYQQRELDLTQVADAIGCNPSYLSRIMKQELGISFKDFLTMLRISQAISLMRNDRLSLNQIAEQVGYSNQHYFSAAFKNCQGFSPSEFRRTLTREE
;
A
#
# COMPACT_ATOMS: atom_id res chain seq x y z
N ILE A 1 -17.80 12.46 14.06
CA ILE A 1 -16.64 12.81 13.23
C ILE A 1 -16.39 11.78 12.14
N LEU A 2 -15.84 12.23 11.05
CA LEU A 2 -15.37 11.41 9.95
C LEU A 2 -13.84 11.39 9.97
N VAL A 3 -13.27 10.18 9.97
CA VAL A 3 -11.85 9.93 9.87
C VAL A 3 -11.59 9.36 8.49
N SER A 4 -10.71 9.96 7.71
CA SER A 4 -10.31 9.46 6.39
C SER A 4 -8.81 9.21 6.38
N VAL A 5 -8.43 7.97 6.11
CA VAL A 5 -7.03 7.56 5.96
C VAL A 5 -6.81 7.20 4.51
N GLN A 6 -5.99 7.98 3.85
CA GLN A 6 -5.62 7.77 2.45
C GLN A 6 -4.14 7.46 2.34
N SER A 7 -3.79 6.55 1.45
CA SER A 7 -2.39 6.25 1.14
C SER A 7 -1.97 6.91 -0.17
N GLY A 8 -0.71 7.29 -0.27
CA GLY A 8 -0.11 7.78 -1.51
C GLY A 8 -0.06 6.76 -2.64
N PHE A 9 -0.54 5.53 -2.38
CA PHE A 9 -0.58 4.43 -3.35
C PHE A 9 -1.88 4.37 -4.17
N THR A 10 -2.80 5.31 -4.03
CA THR A 10 -4.19 5.18 -4.49
C THR A 10 -4.49 5.49 -5.95
N GLU A 11 -3.54 5.78 -6.82
CA GLU A 11 -3.83 5.80 -8.25
C GLU A 11 -3.49 4.47 -8.91
N LYS A 12 -4.55 3.68 -9.15
CA LYS A 12 -4.58 2.46 -9.99
C LYS A 12 -3.30 1.62 -9.89
N ILE A 13 -3.07 1.07 -8.72
CA ILE A 13 -2.31 -0.17 -8.62
C ILE A 13 -3.08 -1.17 -9.49
N PRO A 14 -2.46 -1.77 -10.53
CA PRO A 14 -3.11 -2.84 -11.27
C PRO A 14 -3.58 -3.88 -10.26
N ALA A 15 -4.81 -4.38 -10.42
CA ALA A 15 -5.34 -5.44 -9.58
C ALA A 15 -4.27 -6.54 -9.46
N GLY A 16 -3.73 -6.74 -8.24
CA GLY A 16 -2.70 -7.76 -7.98
C GLY A 16 -1.33 -7.26 -7.49
N ALA A 17 -1.11 -5.95 -7.34
CA ALA A 17 0.13 -5.41 -6.79
C ALA A 17 -0.02 -5.03 -5.31
N VAL A 18 0.78 -5.56 -4.45
CA VAL A 18 0.65 -5.67 -2.99
C VAL A 18 -0.70 -6.27 -2.64
N PRO A 19 -0.83 -7.19 -1.75
CA PRO A 19 -2.14 -7.67 -1.38
C PRO A 19 -2.94 -6.44 -0.92
N GLU A 20 -3.66 -5.86 -1.87
CA GLU A 20 -4.59 -4.75 -1.63
C GLU A 20 -5.47 -5.11 -0.45
N GLU A 21 -5.84 -6.38 -0.37
CA GLU A 21 -6.56 -6.97 0.74
C GLU A 21 -5.75 -6.95 2.04
N LEU A 22 -4.45 -7.28 2.02
CA LEU A 22 -3.63 -7.25 3.23
C LEU A 22 -3.42 -5.81 3.72
N TYR A 23 -3.19 -4.88 2.81
CA TYR A 23 -3.12 -3.46 3.13
C TYR A 23 -4.45 -2.95 3.70
N LYS A 24 -5.57 -3.29 3.06
CA LYS A 24 -6.93 -2.98 3.54
C LYS A 24 -7.18 -3.54 4.94
N MET A 25 -6.92 -4.83 5.12
CA MET A 25 -7.10 -5.50 6.41
C MET A 25 -6.24 -4.86 7.51
N THR A 26 -5.00 -4.48 7.18
CA THR A 26 -4.09 -3.83 8.12
C THR A 26 -4.61 -2.44 8.51
N LEU A 27 -4.99 -1.61 7.55
CA LEU A 27 -5.55 -0.29 7.83
C LEU A 27 -6.88 -0.38 8.60
N GLU A 28 -7.76 -1.27 8.18
CA GLU A 28 -9.04 -1.48 8.85
C GLU A 28 -8.84 -1.94 10.29
N LYS A 29 -7.92 -2.88 10.53
CA LYS A 29 -7.57 -3.35 11.87
C LYS A 29 -6.99 -2.22 12.72
N ILE A 30 -6.01 -1.47 12.20
CA ILE A 30 -5.43 -0.34 12.92
C ILE A 30 -6.52 0.69 13.27
N MET A 31 -7.38 1.01 12.32
CA MET A 31 -8.49 1.93 12.56
C MET A 31 -9.44 1.40 13.64
N ARG A 32 -9.83 0.13 13.58
CA ARG A 32 -10.68 -0.49 14.62
C ARG A 32 -10.02 -0.48 15.98
N ASP A 33 -8.73 -0.79 16.06
CA ASP A 33 -7.98 -0.81 17.32
C ASP A 33 -7.85 0.60 17.94
N LEU A 34 -7.71 1.65 17.09
CA LEU A 34 -7.52 3.02 17.55
C LEU A 34 -8.81 3.75 17.89
N ILE A 35 -9.87 3.50 17.13
CA ILE A 35 -11.14 4.22 17.33
C ILE A 35 -12.26 3.33 17.87
N GLY A 36 -12.01 2.03 18.06
CA GLY A 36 -13.00 1.06 18.55
C GLY A 36 -13.52 1.31 19.96
N GLU A 37 -12.78 2.07 20.76
CA GLU A 37 -13.22 2.51 22.10
C GLU A 37 -14.35 3.53 22.04
N TYR A 38 -14.48 4.28 20.93
CA TYR A 38 -15.52 5.26 20.73
C TYR A 38 -16.77 4.58 20.14
N LYS A 39 -17.92 4.77 20.76
CA LYS A 39 -19.18 4.16 20.29
C LYS A 39 -20.27 5.21 20.09
N PRO A 40 -21.04 5.12 19.02
CA PRO A 40 -20.94 4.15 17.93
C PRO A 40 -19.79 4.43 16.96
N VAL A 41 -19.14 3.37 16.47
CA VAL A 41 -18.05 3.45 15.52
C VAL A 41 -18.31 2.54 14.31
N TYR A 42 -18.01 3.04 13.13
CA TYR A 42 -18.04 2.28 11.88
C TYR A 42 -16.70 2.45 11.17
N VAL A 43 -16.09 1.35 10.74
CA VAL A 43 -14.85 1.34 9.96
C VAL A 43 -15.08 0.50 8.72
N PHE A 44 -14.77 1.05 7.56
CA PHE A 44 -14.89 0.35 6.28
C PHE A 44 -13.89 0.89 5.26
N MET A 45 -13.62 0.10 4.23
CA MET A 45 -12.89 0.55 3.05
C MET A 45 -13.88 1.04 2.00
N ASN A 46 -13.62 2.21 1.43
CA ASN A 46 -14.45 2.72 0.34
C ASN A 46 -14.00 2.16 -1.02
N ARG A 47 -14.74 2.46 -2.09
CA ARG A 47 -14.42 2.06 -3.47
C ARG A 47 -13.07 2.59 -3.99
N TYR A 48 -12.49 3.58 -3.33
CA TYR A 48 -11.21 4.19 -3.66
C TYR A 48 -10.08 3.66 -2.78
N GLN A 49 -10.38 2.66 -1.95
CA GLN A 49 -9.44 2.01 -1.03
C GLN A 49 -8.94 2.92 0.11
N ASP A 50 -9.70 3.97 0.42
CA ASP A 50 -9.45 4.75 1.61
C ASP A 50 -10.09 4.04 2.82
N ALA A 51 -9.36 3.95 3.93
CA ALA A 51 -9.97 3.52 5.19
C ALA A 51 -10.77 4.66 5.79
N VAL A 52 -12.06 4.44 5.97
CA VAL A 52 -12.99 5.44 6.49
C VAL A 52 -13.52 4.97 7.83
N GLY A 53 -13.34 5.80 8.85
CA GLY A 53 -13.92 5.63 10.18
C GLY A 53 -14.96 6.69 10.48
N MET A 54 -16.08 6.31 11.05
CA MET A 54 -17.11 7.24 11.55
C MET A 54 -17.31 7.02 13.03
N ILE A 55 -17.18 8.08 13.82
CA ILE A 55 -17.38 8.03 15.27
C ILE A 55 -18.53 8.98 15.60
N GLY A 56 -19.58 8.44 16.24
CA GLY A 56 -20.70 9.22 16.73
C GLY A 56 -20.41 9.83 18.09
N GLY A 57 -20.87 11.07 18.31
CA GLY A 57 -20.85 11.70 19.63
C GLY A 57 -19.45 12.01 20.20
N TYR A 58 -18.40 12.03 19.38
CA TYR A 58 -17.06 12.38 19.84
C TYR A 58 -16.98 13.81 20.36
N LYS A 59 -16.45 13.98 21.56
CA LYS A 59 -16.35 15.28 22.26
C LYS A 59 -14.90 15.75 22.47
N GLY A 60 -13.91 14.96 22.02
CA GLY A 60 -12.50 15.34 22.12
C GLY A 60 -12.03 16.26 21.00
N GLU A 61 -10.81 16.72 21.09
CA GLU A 61 -10.15 17.51 20.04
C GLU A 61 -9.78 16.61 18.85
N THR A 62 -10.17 17.00 17.66
CA THR A 62 -9.94 16.23 16.44
C THR A 62 -8.48 16.19 16.05
N GLU A 63 -7.72 17.24 16.36
CA GLU A 63 -6.29 17.36 16.11
C GLU A 63 -5.49 16.31 16.89
N ASN A 64 -5.80 16.12 18.15
CA ASN A 64 -5.14 15.14 19.00
C ASN A 64 -5.41 13.71 18.51
N LEU A 65 -6.65 13.40 18.14
CA LEU A 65 -7.01 12.10 17.57
C LEU A 65 -6.31 11.86 16.21
N GLN A 66 -6.22 12.90 15.38
CA GLN A 66 -5.54 12.84 14.09
C GLN A 66 -4.05 12.52 14.26
N GLU A 67 -3.38 13.14 15.24
CA GLU A 67 -1.97 12.91 15.53
C GLU A 67 -1.72 11.48 16.01
N ILE A 68 -2.53 10.98 16.95
CA ILE A 68 -2.45 9.60 17.47
C ILE A 68 -2.60 8.58 16.34
N ILE A 69 -3.61 8.74 15.50
CA ILE A 69 -3.87 7.83 14.38
C ILE A 69 -2.73 7.90 13.35
N SER A 70 -2.26 9.11 13.03
CA SER A 70 -1.17 9.31 12.07
C SER A 70 0.12 8.67 12.53
N GLU A 71 0.49 8.84 13.80
CA GLU A 71 1.70 8.25 14.38
C GLU A 71 1.64 6.71 14.35
N LYS A 72 0.50 6.14 14.73
CA LYS A 72 0.33 4.69 14.75
C LYS A 72 0.36 4.08 13.35
N ILE A 73 -0.31 4.71 12.40
CA ILE A 73 -0.33 4.25 11.01
C ILE A 73 1.08 4.34 10.41
N ASN A 74 1.77 5.47 10.57
CA ASN A 74 3.11 5.67 10.03
C ASN A 74 4.16 4.73 10.64
N LYS A 75 3.93 4.24 11.85
CA LYS A 75 4.79 3.21 12.50
C LYS A 75 4.51 1.79 11.99
N THR A 76 3.31 1.53 11.47
CA THR A 76 2.85 0.17 11.17
C THR A 76 2.79 -0.08 9.66
N VAL A 77 2.52 0.95 8.89
CA VAL A 77 2.35 0.86 7.43
C VAL A 77 3.49 1.57 6.74
N ASP A 78 4.26 0.81 5.94
CA ASP A 78 5.28 1.39 5.07
C ASP A 78 4.62 2.21 3.96
N GLY A 79 4.80 3.52 4.02
CA GLY A 79 4.29 4.44 3.01
C GLY A 79 3.74 5.74 3.61
N LYS A 80 3.56 6.75 2.77
CA LYS A 80 2.91 8.00 3.20
C LYS A 80 1.41 7.78 3.29
N CYS A 81 0.89 7.82 4.50
CA CYS A 81 -0.54 7.90 4.75
C CYS A 81 -0.93 9.31 5.17
N CYS A 82 -2.04 9.79 4.66
CA CYS A 82 -2.65 11.04 5.08
C CYS A 82 -3.88 10.72 5.91
N VAL A 83 -3.86 11.11 7.17
CA VAL A 83 -4.99 11.01 8.09
C VAL A 83 -5.64 12.36 8.21
N LEU A 84 -6.90 12.46 7.83
CA LEU A 84 -7.70 13.66 7.98
C LEU A 84 -8.95 13.35 8.77
N ILE A 85 -9.28 14.25 9.69
CA ILE A 85 -10.47 14.13 10.54
C ILE A 85 -11.29 15.41 10.41
N GLN A 86 -12.60 15.26 10.31
CA GLN A 86 -13.52 16.39 10.29
C GLN A 86 -14.83 16.04 10.98
N THR A 87 -15.35 16.99 11.74
CA THR A 87 -16.71 16.95 12.27
C THR A 87 -17.70 17.26 11.15
N CYS A 88 -18.77 16.47 11.07
CA CYS A 88 -19.85 16.70 10.12
C CYS A 88 -21.15 16.11 10.65
N LYS A 89 -22.26 16.59 10.13
CA LYS A 89 -23.57 15.94 10.31
C LYS A 89 -23.69 14.72 9.41
N ARG A 90 -24.68 13.89 9.67
CA ARG A 90 -24.88 12.63 8.95
C ARG A 90 -25.18 12.82 7.45
N ASP A 91 -25.93 13.84 7.13
CA ASP A 91 -26.30 14.23 5.77
C ASP A 91 -25.14 14.86 4.99
N GLU A 92 -24.15 15.43 5.68
CA GLU A 92 -22.97 16.06 5.11
C GLU A 92 -21.83 15.05 4.81
N ILE A 93 -21.94 13.79 5.27
CA ILE A 93 -20.86 12.81 5.17
C ILE A 93 -20.30 12.64 3.73
N PRO A 94 -21.13 12.50 2.68
CA PRO A 94 -20.61 12.35 1.32
C PRO A 94 -19.76 13.54 0.87
N ASP A 95 -20.23 14.76 1.12
CA ASP A 95 -19.55 15.99 0.72
C ASP A 95 -18.27 16.22 1.50
N VAL A 96 -18.30 15.98 2.81
CA VAL A 96 -17.12 16.09 3.68
C VAL A 96 -16.09 15.03 3.29
N HIS A 97 -16.50 13.80 3.01
CA HIS A 97 -15.60 12.74 2.57
C HIS A 97 -14.87 13.13 1.27
N GLU A 98 -15.59 13.65 0.26
CA GLU A 98 -14.99 14.07 -1.00
C GLU A 98 -14.03 15.26 -0.81
N LYS A 99 -14.36 16.21 0.07
CA LYS A 99 -13.46 17.32 0.44
C LYS A 99 -12.19 16.83 1.13
N LEU A 100 -12.31 15.91 2.09
CA LEU A 100 -11.15 15.31 2.76
C LEU A 100 -10.28 14.54 1.76
N ARG A 101 -10.90 13.78 0.86
CA ARG A 101 -10.22 13.04 -0.19
C ARG A 101 -9.43 13.96 -1.13
N THR A 102 -10.03 15.04 -1.58
CA THR A 102 -9.36 16.03 -2.43
C THR A 102 -8.20 16.70 -1.70
N ARG A 103 -8.38 17.02 -0.40
CA ARG A 103 -7.33 17.61 0.44
C ARG A 103 -6.17 16.64 0.65
N ALA A 104 -6.46 15.37 0.96
CA ALA A 104 -5.45 14.35 1.17
C ALA A 104 -4.65 14.07 -0.10
N ARG A 105 -5.33 14.04 -1.27
CA ARG A 105 -4.66 13.89 -2.56
C ARG A 105 -3.60 14.98 -2.77
N LYS A 106 -3.90 16.25 -2.51
CA LYS A 106 -2.93 17.35 -2.58
C LYS A 106 -1.75 17.18 -1.62
N ILE A 107 -2.00 16.66 -0.42
CA ILE A 107 -0.95 16.39 0.58
C ILE A 107 -0.08 15.20 0.15
N LEU A 108 -0.70 14.20 -0.45
CA LEU A 108 -0.06 12.95 -0.86
C LEU A 108 0.54 13.02 -2.27
N GLU A 109 0.31 14.11 -3.03
CA GLU A 109 0.85 14.24 -4.39
C GLU A 109 2.34 13.94 -4.40
N CYS A 110 2.65 12.70 -4.79
CA CYS A 110 4.01 12.36 -5.22
C CYS A 110 4.35 13.24 -6.41
N ARG A 111 5.59 13.72 -6.48
CA ARG A 111 6.06 14.43 -7.67
C ARG A 111 5.75 13.61 -8.92
N PRO A 112 5.33 14.24 -10.03
CA PRO A 112 4.97 13.53 -11.27
C PRO A 112 6.03 12.49 -11.68
N ILE A 113 7.31 12.80 -11.49
CA ILE A 113 8.42 11.91 -11.81
C ILE A 113 8.41 10.59 -11.01
N VAL A 114 7.98 10.62 -9.74
CA VAL A 114 7.84 9.39 -8.92
C VAL A 114 6.67 8.57 -9.40
N MET A 115 5.59 9.21 -9.82
CA MET A 115 4.43 8.53 -10.39
C MET A 115 4.76 7.86 -11.72
N GLU A 116 5.51 8.54 -12.60
CA GLU A 116 5.97 7.96 -13.87
C GLU A 116 6.93 6.79 -13.63
N ALA A 117 7.88 6.93 -12.69
CA ALA A 117 8.78 5.84 -12.31
C ALA A 117 8.00 4.61 -11.83
N ARG A 118 7.04 4.80 -10.93
CA ARG A 118 6.17 3.72 -10.45
C ARG A 118 5.43 3.06 -11.61
N LYS A 119 4.78 3.84 -12.46
CA LYS A 119 4.06 3.32 -13.63
C LYS A 119 4.98 2.48 -14.53
N TYR A 120 6.19 2.96 -14.77
CA TYR A 120 7.18 2.23 -15.55
C TYR A 120 7.58 0.91 -14.87
N ILE A 121 7.88 0.94 -13.55
CA ILE A 121 8.24 -0.25 -12.78
C ILE A 121 7.10 -1.28 -12.80
N TYR A 122 5.86 -0.86 -12.63
CA TYR A 122 4.69 -1.75 -12.72
C TYR A 122 4.54 -2.40 -14.09
N ALA A 123 4.85 -1.70 -15.16
CA ALA A 123 4.77 -2.25 -16.52
C ALA A 123 5.91 -3.24 -16.83
N HIS A 124 7.06 -3.14 -16.11
CA HIS A 124 8.29 -3.85 -16.47
C HIS A 124 8.88 -4.72 -15.34
N TYR A 125 8.20 -4.87 -14.19
CA TYR A 125 8.73 -5.61 -13.03
C TYR A 125 9.16 -7.06 -13.33
N GLN A 126 8.59 -7.68 -14.36
CA GLN A 126 8.91 -9.04 -14.81
C GLN A 126 10.29 -9.12 -15.50
N GLN A 127 10.84 -8.01 -15.95
CA GLN A 127 12.17 -7.97 -16.55
C GLN A 127 13.22 -8.23 -15.47
N ARG A 128 14.02 -9.30 -15.66
CA ARG A 128 15.02 -9.72 -14.66
C ARG A 128 16.02 -8.64 -14.35
N GLU A 129 16.50 -7.97 -15.39
CA GLU A 129 17.56 -6.94 -15.34
C GLU A 129 17.03 -5.53 -15.06
N LEU A 130 15.73 -5.39 -14.71
CA LEU A 130 15.18 -4.07 -14.42
C LEU A 130 15.93 -3.40 -13.26
N ASP A 131 16.59 -2.30 -13.56
CA ASP A 131 17.34 -1.49 -12.60
C ASP A 131 16.86 -0.02 -12.58
N LEU A 132 17.38 0.73 -11.61
CA LEU A 132 17.04 2.13 -11.42
C LEU A 132 17.48 3.00 -12.61
N THR A 133 18.59 2.65 -13.26
CA THR A 133 19.14 3.40 -14.39
C THR A 133 18.19 3.31 -15.57
N GLN A 134 17.75 2.12 -15.90
CA GLN A 134 16.76 1.89 -16.97
C GLN A 134 15.45 2.66 -16.72
N VAL A 135 14.97 2.68 -15.47
CA VAL A 135 13.78 3.46 -15.12
C VAL A 135 14.03 4.94 -15.30
N ALA A 136 15.16 5.44 -14.81
CA ALA A 136 15.52 6.85 -14.90
C ALA A 136 15.67 7.31 -16.34
N ASP A 137 16.33 6.51 -17.19
CA ASP A 137 16.50 6.79 -18.60
C ASP A 137 15.14 6.82 -19.34
N ALA A 138 14.27 5.86 -19.03
CA ALA A 138 12.93 5.78 -19.64
C ALA A 138 12.04 6.99 -19.32
N ILE A 139 12.20 7.61 -18.14
CA ILE A 139 11.42 8.79 -17.73
C ILE A 139 12.20 10.11 -17.88
N GLY A 140 13.39 10.07 -18.47
CA GLY A 140 14.20 11.25 -18.78
C GLY A 140 14.78 11.97 -17.56
N CYS A 141 15.22 11.24 -16.53
CA CYS A 141 15.79 11.85 -15.34
C CYS A 141 17.13 11.22 -14.91
N ASN A 142 17.83 11.91 -14.01
CA ASN A 142 19.08 11.39 -13.45
C ASN A 142 18.79 10.27 -12.42
N PRO A 143 19.49 9.10 -12.51
CA PRO A 143 19.28 7.98 -11.59
C PRO A 143 19.48 8.32 -10.11
N SER A 144 20.50 9.11 -9.79
CA SER A 144 20.76 9.52 -8.41
C SER A 144 19.65 10.43 -7.86
N TYR A 145 19.10 11.30 -8.71
CA TYR A 145 17.95 12.12 -8.36
C TYR A 145 16.72 11.24 -8.13
N LEU A 146 16.44 10.29 -9.04
CA LEU A 146 15.31 9.37 -8.90
C LEU A 146 15.42 8.54 -7.63
N SER A 147 16.60 7.97 -7.34
CA SER A 147 16.86 7.22 -6.11
C SER A 147 16.51 8.01 -4.86
N ARG A 148 17.01 9.25 -4.79
CA ARG A 148 16.80 10.14 -3.65
C ARG A 148 15.32 10.48 -3.48
N ILE A 149 14.65 10.85 -4.58
CA ILE A 149 13.26 11.31 -4.51
C ILE A 149 12.29 10.15 -4.23
N MET A 150 12.53 8.95 -4.79
CA MET A 150 11.76 7.76 -4.46
C MET A 150 11.86 7.45 -2.97
N LYS A 151 13.09 7.43 -2.41
CA LYS A 151 13.29 7.19 -0.98
C LYS A 151 12.64 8.25 -0.11
N GLN A 152 12.70 9.52 -0.53
CA GLN A 152 12.09 10.64 0.20
C GLN A 152 10.56 10.56 0.22
N GLU A 153 9.94 10.18 -0.89
CA GLU A 153 8.47 10.21 -1.06
C GLU A 153 7.78 8.90 -0.76
N LEU A 154 8.44 7.76 -1.07
CA LEU A 154 7.88 6.43 -0.82
C LEU A 154 8.38 5.81 0.50
N GLY A 155 9.39 6.40 1.13
CA GLY A 155 10.01 5.85 2.34
C GLY A 155 10.96 4.66 2.10
N ILE A 156 10.95 4.08 0.90
CA ILE A 156 11.68 2.86 0.55
C ILE A 156 12.57 3.06 -0.68
N SER A 157 13.60 2.21 -0.83
CA SER A 157 14.47 2.25 -1.99
C SER A 157 13.78 1.66 -3.23
N PHE A 158 14.29 1.95 -4.43
CA PHE A 158 13.86 1.30 -5.68
C PHE A 158 13.91 -0.23 -5.58
N LYS A 159 14.99 -0.77 -5.02
CA LYS A 159 15.17 -2.22 -4.88
C LYS A 159 14.11 -2.84 -3.98
N ASP A 160 13.82 -2.20 -2.86
CA ASP A 160 12.80 -2.67 -1.93
C ASP A 160 11.41 -2.57 -2.58
N PHE A 161 11.13 -1.46 -3.25
CA PHE A 161 9.88 -1.28 -3.99
C PHE A 161 9.68 -2.38 -5.06
N LEU A 162 10.69 -2.65 -5.90
CA LEU A 162 10.63 -3.69 -6.92
C LEU A 162 10.47 -5.08 -6.30
N THR A 163 11.19 -5.35 -5.20
CA THR A 163 11.09 -6.62 -4.47
C THR A 163 9.67 -6.81 -3.92
N MET A 164 9.13 -5.82 -3.22
CA MET A 164 7.77 -5.88 -2.68
C MET A 164 6.73 -6.10 -3.79
N LEU A 165 6.86 -5.41 -4.91
CA LEU A 165 5.97 -5.57 -6.06
C LEU A 165 6.02 -7.00 -6.61
N ARG A 166 7.21 -7.55 -6.84
CA ARG A 166 7.39 -8.92 -7.34
C ARG A 166 6.81 -9.97 -6.39
N ILE A 167 7.04 -9.81 -5.08
CA ILE A 167 6.50 -10.74 -4.07
C ILE A 167 4.98 -10.66 -4.02
N SER A 168 4.42 -9.48 -4.13
CA SER A 168 2.97 -9.30 -4.18
C SER A 168 2.33 -10.00 -5.39
N GLN A 169 2.92 -9.83 -6.56
CA GLN A 169 2.47 -10.54 -7.78
C GLN A 169 2.60 -12.06 -7.63
N ALA A 170 3.69 -12.52 -6.99
CA ALA A 170 3.87 -13.94 -6.71
C ALA A 170 2.75 -14.49 -5.81
N ILE A 171 2.36 -13.77 -4.77
CA ILE A 171 1.25 -14.16 -3.89
C ILE A 171 -0.05 -14.33 -4.68
N SER A 172 -0.35 -13.41 -5.59
CA SER A 172 -1.52 -13.52 -6.46
C SER A 172 -1.47 -14.76 -7.36
N LEU A 173 -0.28 -15.08 -7.91
CA LEU A 173 -0.07 -16.27 -8.73
C LEU A 173 -0.13 -17.58 -7.92
N MET A 174 0.20 -17.55 -6.62
CA MET A 174 0.17 -18.73 -5.75
C MET A 174 -1.24 -19.29 -5.51
N ARG A 175 -2.28 -18.52 -5.77
CA ARG A 175 -3.67 -19.00 -5.75
C ARG A 175 -3.96 -19.97 -6.88
N ASN A 176 -3.11 -20.02 -7.90
CA ASN A 176 -3.20 -21.00 -8.98
C ASN A 176 -2.31 -22.22 -8.67
N ASP A 177 -2.91 -23.32 -8.26
CA ASP A 177 -2.22 -24.55 -7.88
C ASP A 177 -1.44 -25.22 -9.04
N ARG A 178 -1.77 -24.86 -10.29
CA ARG A 178 -1.10 -25.40 -11.48
C ARG A 178 0.31 -24.84 -11.69
N LEU A 179 0.64 -23.70 -11.06
CA LEU A 179 1.94 -23.08 -11.20
C LEU A 179 2.91 -23.59 -10.13
N SER A 180 4.07 -24.07 -10.55
CA SER A 180 5.17 -24.37 -9.63
C SER A 180 5.79 -23.10 -9.08
N LEU A 181 6.45 -23.17 -7.91
CA LEU A 181 7.16 -22.02 -7.34
C LEU A 181 8.28 -21.51 -8.25
N ASN A 182 8.89 -22.38 -9.04
CA ASN A 182 9.90 -21.98 -10.03
C ASN A 182 9.27 -21.17 -11.16
N GLN A 183 8.14 -21.60 -11.69
CA GLN A 183 7.41 -20.88 -12.72
C GLN A 183 6.93 -19.50 -12.20
N ILE A 184 6.46 -19.44 -10.96
CA ILE A 184 6.08 -18.18 -10.34
C ILE A 184 7.28 -17.25 -10.21
N ALA A 185 8.43 -17.75 -9.72
CA ALA A 185 9.64 -16.97 -9.59
C ALA A 185 10.06 -16.35 -10.94
N GLU A 186 10.03 -17.15 -12.01
CA GLU A 186 10.35 -16.68 -13.37
C GLU A 186 9.37 -15.62 -13.87
N GLN A 187 8.07 -15.84 -13.68
CA GLN A 187 7.03 -14.90 -14.12
C GLN A 187 7.09 -13.55 -13.42
N VAL A 188 7.56 -13.53 -12.17
CA VAL A 188 7.70 -12.26 -11.43
C VAL A 188 9.10 -11.65 -11.55
N GLY A 189 9.98 -12.19 -12.41
CA GLY A 189 11.26 -11.60 -12.77
C GLY A 189 12.44 -12.01 -11.91
N TYR A 190 12.39 -13.15 -11.20
CA TYR A 190 13.56 -13.73 -10.55
C TYR A 190 14.29 -14.70 -11.49
N SER A 191 15.61 -14.70 -11.43
CA SER A 191 16.45 -15.58 -12.24
C SER A 191 16.34 -17.06 -11.84
N ASN A 192 16.03 -17.31 -10.56
CA ASN A 192 15.82 -18.67 -10.05
C ASN A 192 14.99 -18.64 -8.75
N GLN A 193 14.47 -19.82 -8.41
CA GLN A 193 13.62 -20.01 -7.21
C GLN A 193 14.34 -19.73 -5.90
N HIS A 194 15.66 -19.87 -5.83
CA HIS A 194 16.41 -19.68 -4.59
C HIS A 194 16.38 -18.21 -4.16
N TYR A 195 16.73 -17.28 -5.09
CA TYR A 195 16.65 -15.84 -4.82
C TYR A 195 15.22 -15.37 -4.54
N PHE A 196 14.27 -15.92 -5.28
CA PHE A 196 12.84 -15.66 -5.01
C PHE A 196 12.46 -16.09 -3.59
N SER A 197 12.81 -17.32 -3.18
CA SER A 197 12.45 -17.85 -1.86
C SER A 197 13.07 -17.03 -0.72
N ALA A 198 14.32 -16.59 -0.87
CA ALA A 198 14.98 -15.73 0.10
C ALA A 198 14.28 -14.36 0.21
N ALA A 199 13.98 -13.72 -0.93
CA ALA A 199 13.28 -12.44 -0.97
C ALA A 199 11.86 -12.57 -0.38
N PHE A 200 11.14 -13.63 -0.73
CA PHE A 200 9.80 -13.91 -0.22
C PHE A 200 9.80 -14.05 1.30
N LYS A 201 10.73 -14.89 1.84
CA LYS A 201 10.85 -15.09 3.28
C LYS A 201 11.20 -13.80 4.02
N ASN A 202 12.06 -12.97 3.45
CA ASN A 202 12.42 -11.67 4.04
C ASN A 202 11.22 -10.72 4.07
N CYS A 203 10.36 -10.73 3.05
CA CYS A 203 9.19 -9.87 2.98
C CYS A 203 8.00 -10.37 3.81
N GLN A 204 7.77 -11.69 3.84
CA GLN A 204 6.56 -12.29 4.41
C GLN A 204 6.79 -13.00 5.76
N GLY A 205 8.04 -13.25 6.16
CA GLY A 205 8.40 -14.02 7.35
C GLY A 205 8.34 -15.54 7.16
N PHE A 206 7.73 -16.04 6.08
CA PHE A 206 7.55 -17.46 5.78
C PHE A 206 8.15 -17.80 4.40
N SER A 207 8.51 -19.06 4.20
CA SER A 207 8.88 -19.51 2.87
C SER A 207 7.68 -19.56 1.92
N PRO A 208 7.90 -19.45 0.58
CA PRO A 208 6.82 -19.59 -0.40
C PRO A 208 6.01 -20.88 -0.25
N SER A 209 6.67 -21.99 0.09
CA SER A 209 6.01 -23.29 0.27
C SER A 209 5.14 -23.33 1.53
N GLU A 210 5.58 -22.71 2.62
CA GLU A 210 4.79 -22.59 3.84
C GLU A 210 3.58 -21.69 3.59
N PHE A 211 3.78 -20.56 2.93
CA PHE A 211 2.70 -19.64 2.61
C PHE A 211 1.63 -20.29 1.72
N ARG A 212 2.03 -21.04 0.66
CA ARG A 212 1.09 -21.75 -0.21
C ARG A 212 0.24 -22.76 0.57
N ARG A 213 0.83 -23.47 1.56
CA ARG A 213 0.08 -24.40 2.41
C ARG A 213 -0.98 -23.73 3.27
N THR A 214 -0.82 -22.46 3.63
CA THR A 214 -1.88 -21.73 4.35
C THR A 214 -3.06 -21.40 3.45
N LEU A 215 -2.82 -21.07 2.17
CA LEU A 215 -3.88 -20.79 1.21
C LEU A 215 -4.78 -22.01 0.93
N THR A 216 -4.20 -23.21 0.87
CA THR A 216 -4.94 -24.47 0.61
C THR A 216 -5.68 -25.02 1.83
N ARG A 217 -5.53 -24.45 3.02
CA ARG A 217 -6.25 -24.88 4.24
C ARG A 217 -7.49 -24.06 4.53
N GLU A 218 -7.71 -22.99 3.79
CA GLU A 218 -8.87 -22.09 3.96
C GLU A 218 -10.01 -22.42 2.98
N GLU A 219 -9.82 -23.40 2.08
CA GLU A 219 -10.87 -24.02 1.24
C GLU A 219 -11.38 -25.32 1.87
#